data_884df048128373d92bca447fd88880b9
#
_entry.id   884df048128373d92bca447fd88880b9
#
_cell.length_a   1.000
_cell.length_b   1.000
_cell.length_c   1.000
_cell.angle_alpha   90.00
_cell.angle_beta   90.00
_cell.angle_gamma   90.00
#
_symmetry.space_group_name_H-M   'P 1'
#
loop_
_entity.id
_entity.type
_entity.pdbx_description
1 polymer ?
#
loop_
_entity_poly.entity_id
_entity_poly.type
_entity_poly.pdbx_seq_one_letter_code
_entity_poly.pdbx_strand_id
1 'polypeptide(L)'
;VPHHSASSRHSARWAVGVAVLAVAALVLILRPAVGHGGDRAAPAAVTTAPSPTPLPTSPAPTAAPTPRSTAPKPTPEPTPVTIPASGTGRLVTVPGTAGPTGPGTRMTYRLEIEGGLPLDGAAVAAQVQRTLTDPRGWQPIEHVAFVRTPGPASFELILASPAMVDRLCYPLDTVGQLSCRNGNRVILNAKRWVDAVPWYRGHLDDYRAYLVNHEVGHRLGHAHEGCPAPGAPAPVMVQQSKSLYGCAPNSWPSIAA
;
A
#
# COMPACT_ATOMS: atom_id res chain seq x y z
N VAL A 1 -5.55 71.15 9.28
CA VAL A 1 -6.88 70.84 9.79
C VAL A 1 -7.49 69.76 8.93
N PRO A 2 -7.94 68.66 9.53
CA PRO A 2 -8.28 67.43 8.77
C PRO A 2 -9.80 67.38 8.52
N HIS A 3 -10.16 66.66 7.42
CA HIS A 3 -11.54 66.20 7.26
C HIS A 3 -11.54 64.65 7.18
N HIS A 4 -12.19 64.08 8.19
CA HIS A 4 -12.59 62.66 8.22
C HIS A 4 -13.69 62.38 7.17
N SER A 5 -13.57 61.29 6.45
CA SER A 5 -14.70 60.67 5.78
C SER A 5 -14.75 59.20 6.13
N ALA A 6 -15.76 58.82 6.90
CA ALA A 6 -16.06 57.46 7.31
C ALA A 6 -16.82 56.77 6.17
N SER A 7 -16.30 55.66 5.67
CA SER A 7 -17.00 54.78 4.74
C SER A 7 -17.54 53.57 5.50
N SER A 8 -18.85 53.53 5.61
CA SER A 8 -19.69 52.47 6.14
C SER A 8 -19.63 51.24 5.21
N ARG A 9 -19.18 50.08 5.73
CA ARG A 9 -19.27 48.81 5.03
C ARG A 9 -20.49 48.02 5.51
N HIS A 10 -21.48 47.93 4.63
CA HIS A 10 -22.62 47.05 4.83
C HIS A 10 -22.20 45.59 4.68
N SER A 11 -22.31 44.83 5.75
CA SER A 11 -22.19 43.38 5.74
C SER A 11 -23.52 42.73 5.29
N ALA A 12 -23.54 42.19 4.08
CA ALA A 12 -24.64 41.38 3.59
C ALA A 12 -24.53 39.96 4.17
N ARG A 13 -25.46 39.61 5.06
CA ARG A 13 -25.62 38.25 5.59
C ARG A 13 -26.49 37.44 4.61
N TRP A 14 -25.91 36.44 3.92
CA TRP A 14 -26.65 35.45 3.16
C TRP A 14 -27.06 34.31 4.08
N ALA A 15 -28.36 34.19 4.33
CA ALA A 15 -28.95 33.03 4.97
C ALA A 15 -29.21 31.97 3.90
N VAL A 16 -28.52 30.85 3.97
CA VAL A 16 -28.78 29.67 3.14
C VAL A 16 -29.72 28.77 3.93
N GLY A 17 -30.98 28.68 3.48
CA GLY A 17 -31.96 27.76 4.01
C GLY A 17 -31.69 26.34 3.48
N VAL A 18 -31.51 25.40 4.39
CA VAL A 18 -31.41 23.96 4.07
C VAL A 18 -32.84 23.38 4.07
N ALA A 19 -33.34 23.02 2.89
CA ALA A 19 -34.57 22.24 2.75
C ALA A 19 -34.19 20.74 2.80
N VAL A 20 -34.59 20.03 3.84
CA VAL A 20 -34.47 18.59 3.96
C VAL A 20 -35.74 17.97 3.38
N LEU A 21 -35.64 17.31 2.22
CA LEU A 21 -36.68 16.44 1.68
C LEU A 21 -36.37 14.97 2.07
N ALA A 22 -37.16 14.44 3.00
CA ALA A 22 -37.15 13.04 3.35
C ALA A 22 -38.01 12.28 2.34
N VAL A 23 -37.42 11.41 1.53
CA VAL A 23 -38.11 10.43 0.69
C VAL A 23 -38.01 9.07 1.37
N ALA A 24 -39.10 8.61 1.98
CA ALA A 24 -39.23 7.26 2.49
C ALA A 24 -39.65 6.32 1.34
N ALA A 25 -38.73 5.47 0.87
CA ALA A 25 -39.06 4.40 -0.06
C ALA A 25 -39.34 3.10 0.72
N LEU A 26 -40.58 2.69 0.74
CA LEU A 26 -41.08 1.43 1.30
C LEU A 26 -40.81 0.32 0.27
N VAL A 27 -39.80 -0.54 0.50
CA VAL A 27 -39.57 -1.73 -0.33
C VAL A 27 -40.24 -2.93 0.33
N LEU A 28 -41.35 -3.39 -0.28
CA LEU A 28 -41.99 -4.65 0.04
C LEU A 28 -41.17 -5.80 -0.56
N ILE A 29 -40.58 -6.64 0.29
CA ILE A 29 -39.89 -7.86 -0.14
C ILE A 29 -40.90 -9.01 -0.13
N LEU A 30 -41.36 -9.42 -1.32
CA LEU A 30 -42.06 -10.69 -1.52
C LEU A 30 -41.03 -11.84 -1.49
N ARG A 31 -41.17 -12.74 -0.51
CA ARG A 31 -40.43 -14.02 -0.49
C ARG A 31 -41.24 -15.08 -1.25
N PRO A 32 -40.67 -15.81 -2.22
CA PRO A 32 -41.31 -17.02 -2.72
C PRO A 32 -41.07 -18.19 -1.75
N ALA A 33 -42.11 -18.88 -1.41
CA ALA A 33 -42.08 -20.14 -0.68
C ALA A 33 -41.61 -21.25 -1.62
N VAL A 34 -40.47 -21.91 -1.28
CA VAL A 34 -40.03 -23.11 -1.98
C VAL A 34 -40.53 -24.34 -1.20
N GLY A 35 -41.34 -25.14 -1.89
CA GLY A 35 -41.95 -26.35 -1.36
C GLY A 35 -40.89 -27.46 -1.15
N HIS A 36 -41.08 -28.21 -0.06
CA HIS A 36 -40.37 -29.44 0.23
C HIS A 36 -40.98 -30.58 -0.62
N GLY A 37 -40.22 -31.05 -1.60
CA GLY A 37 -40.45 -32.34 -2.25
C GLY A 37 -39.44 -33.35 -1.68
N GLY A 38 -39.94 -34.28 -0.87
CA GLY A 38 -39.12 -35.36 -0.37
C GLY A 38 -39.07 -36.50 -1.40
N ASP A 39 -37.88 -36.84 -1.86
CA ASP A 39 -37.65 -38.10 -2.55
C ASP A 39 -36.75 -38.99 -1.71
N ARG A 40 -37.36 -40.12 -1.28
CA ARG A 40 -36.65 -41.22 -0.64
C ARG A 40 -35.84 -41.97 -1.69
N ALA A 41 -34.52 -41.90 -1.64
CA ALA A 41 -33.66 -42.79 -2.38
C ALA A 41 -33.52 -44.13 -1.66
N ALA A 42 -33.78 -45.21 -2.40
CA ALA A 42 -33.65 -46.58 -1.96
C ALA A 42 -32.14 -46.96 -1.77
N PRO A 43 -31.84 -47.91 -0.88
CA PRO A 43 -30.46 -48.31 -0.62
C PRO A 43 -29.87 -49.10 -1.80
N ALA A 44 -28.71 -48.65 -2.29
CA ALA A 44 -27.94 -49.37 -3.32
C ALA A 44 -27.32 -50.64 -2.73
N ALA A 45 -27.47 -51.75 -3.48
CA ALA A 45 -26.91 -53.05 -3.15
C ALA A 45 -25.38 -53.00 -3.17
N VAL A 46 -24.75 -53.53 -2.12
CA VAL A 46 -23.31 -53.72 -2.02
C VAL A 46 -22.91 -54.89 -2.89
N THR A 47 -22.27 -54.62 -4.02
CA THR A 47 -21.63 -55.66 -4.83
C THR A 47 -20.22 -55.90 -4.31
N THR A 48 -19.95 -57.07 -3.72
CA THR A 48 -18.64 -57.53 -3.29
C THR A 48 -17.78 -57.84 -4.51
N ALA A 49 -16.70 -57.06 -4.71
CA ALA A 49 -15.67 -57.33 -5.70
C ALA A 49 -14.73 -58.49 -5.22
N PRO A 50 -14.29 -59.37 -6.12
CA PRO A 50 -13.35 -60.42 -5.76
C PRO A 50 -11.96 -59.88 -5.45
N SER A 51 -11.32 -60.52 -4.46
CA SER A 51 -9.96 -60.20 -3.98
C SER A 51 -8.92 -60.40 -5.09
N PRO A 52 -8.00 -59.49 -5.32
CA PRO A 52 -6.95 -59.65 -6.33
C PRO A 52 -5.89 -60.69 -5.86
N THR A 53 -5.55 -61.57 -6.77
CA THR A 53 -4.46 -62.56 -6.66
C THR A 53 -3.12 -61.82 -6.53
N PRO A 54 -2.18 -62.24 -5.63
CA PRO A 54 -0.89 -61.59 -5.53
C PRO A 54 -0.02 -61.83 -6.76
N LEU A 55 0.49 -60.75 -7.37
CA LEU A 55 1.52 -60.80 -8.40
C LEU A 55 2.88 -61.16 -7.78
N PRO A 56 3.75 -61.87 -8.53
CA PRO A 56 5.09 -62.22 -8.07
C PRO A 56 5.95 -60.93 -7.90
N THR A 57 6.60 -60.83 -6.75
CA THR A 57 7.51 -59.74 -6.37
C THR A 57 8.78 -59.81 -7.23
N SER A 58 8.97 -58.79 -8.06
CA SER A 58 10.25 -58.56 -8.76
C SER A 58 11.30 -58.04 -7.78
N PRO A 59 12.57 -58.47 -7.84
CA PRO A 59 13.60 -57.95 -6.94
C PRO A 59 13.84 -56.46 -7.17
N ALA A 60 13.92 -55.70 -6.06
CA ALA A 60 14.17 -54.28 -6.06
C ALA A 60 15.55 -53.95 -6.68
N PRO A 61 15.66 -52.92 -7.53
CA PRO A 61 16.95 -52.45 -8.01
C PRO A 61 17.75 -51.82 -6.85
N THR A 62 19.00 -52.25 -6.73
CA THR A 62 19.99 -51.73 -5.78
C THR A 62 20.15 -50.22 -6.02
N ALA A 63 19.78 -49.41 -5.02
CA ALA A 63 19.91 -47.97 -5.10
C ALA A 63 21.39 -47.55 -5.23
N ALA A 64 21.71 -46.83 -6.29
CA ALA A 64 22.99 -46.16 -6.44
C ALA A 64 23.14 -45.06 -5.36
N PRO A 65 24.37 -44.77 -4.85
CA PRO A 65 24.56 -43.77 -3.82
C PRO A 65 24.16 -42.39 -4.33
N THR A 66 23.22 -41.77 -3.68
CA THR A 66 22.77 -40.42 -3.94
C THR A 66 23.95 -39.44 -3.72
N PRO A 67 24.26 -38.54 -4.68
CA PRO A 67 25.30 -37.53 -4.45
C PRO A 67 24.89 -36.67 -3.27
N ARG A 68 25.81 -36.52 -2.32
CA ARG A 68 25.63 -35.66 -1.13
C ARG A 68 25.45 -34.23 -1.60
N SER A 69 24.23 -33.69 -1.50
CA SER A 69 23.95 -32.28 -1.74
C SER A 69 24.79 -31.44 -0.77
N THR A 70 25.74 -30.68 -1.32
CA THR A 70 26.48 -29.70 -0.55
C THR A 70 25.49 -28.60 -0.19
N ALA A 71 25.24 -28.41 1.12
CA ALA A 71 24.41 -27.33 1.62
C ALA A 71 24.94 -25.97 1.07
N PRO A 72 24.07 -25.08 0.59
CA PRO A 72 24.49 -23.77 0.14
C PRO A 72 25.19 -23.03 1.27
N LYS A 73 26.32 -22.39 0.94
CA LYS A 73 27.07 -21.53 1.86
C LYS A 73 26.10 -20.47 2.40
N PRO A 74 26.05 -20.23 3.72
CA PRO A 74 25.16 -19.20 4.28
C PRO A 74 25.46 -17.85 3.61
N THR A 75 24.43 -17.24 3.04
CA THR A 75 24.50 -15.88 2.52
C THR A 75 24.77 -14.95 3.71
N PRO A 76 25.73 -14.04 3.63
CA PRO A 76 26.00 -13.09 4.71
C PRO A 76 24.71 -12.34 5.07
N GLU A 77 24.38 -12.28 6.36
CA GLU A 77 23.28 -11.48 6.84
C GLU A 77 23.52 -10.01 6.49
N PRO A 78 22.57 -9.30 5.87
CA PRO A 78 22.79 -7.92 5.46
C PRO A 78 23.07 -7.06 6.69
N THR A 79 24.16 -6.30 6.64
CA THR A 79 24.53 -5.35 7.69
C THR A 79 23.38 -4.34 7.89
N PRO A 80 22.93 -4.11 9.12
CA PRO A 80 21.88 -3.13 9.39
C PRO A 80 22.23 -1.75 8.86
N VAL A 81 21.39 -1.19 8.00
CA VAL A 81 21.55 0.17 7.49
C VAL A 81 21.00 1.17 8.50
N THR A 82 21.82 2.11 8.97
CA THR A 82 21.36 3.17 9.87
C THR A 82 21.24 4.48 9.11
N ILE A 83 20.06 5.13 9.16
CA ILE A 83 19.83 6.42 8.54
C ILE A 83 20.22 7.53 9.52
N PRO A 84 21.10 8.48 9.10
CA PRO A 84 21.44 9.64 9.92
C PRO A 84 20.23 10.57 10.09
N ALA A 85 20.23 11.37 11.14
CA ALA A 85 19.16 12.35 11.41
C ALA A 85 19.05 13.39 10.28
N SER A 86 20.14 13.71 9.59
CA SER A 86 20.19 14.61 8.43
C SER A 86 21.18 14.10 7.39
N GLY A 87 20.87 14.28 6.12
CA GLY A 87 21.77 14.07 4.98
C GLY A 87 22.47 15.36 4.56
N THR A 88 22.79 15.49 3.27
CA THR A 88 23.47 16.69 2.73
C THR A 88 22.54 17.89 2.52
N GLY A 89 21.24 17.72 2.67
CA GLY A 89 20.26 18.75 2.37
C GLY A 89 19.99 18.95 0.87
N ARG A 90 20.56 18.14 0.00
CA ARG A 90 20.38 18.19 -1.46
C ARG A 90 19.68 16.93 -1.94
N LEU A 91 18.70 17.09 -2.82
CA LEU A 91 18.04 15.98 -3.50
C LEU A 91 18.83 15.58 -4.75
N VAL A 92 18.97 14.28 -4.95
CA VAL A 92 19.64 13.67 -6.11
C VAL A 92 18.61 12.82 -6.84
N THR A 93 18.36 13.14 -8.10
CA THR A 93 17.47 12.34 -8.94
C THR A 93 18.07 10.97 -9.23
N VAL A 94 17.29 9.92 -8.97
CA VAL A 94 17.67 8.55 -9.32
C VAL A 94 17.52 8.36 -10.83
N PRO A 95 18.59 8.04 -11.56
CA PRO A 95 18.54 7.92 -13.02
C PRO A 95 17.69 6.74 -13.48
N GLY A 96 17.32 6.76 -14.76
CA GLY A 96 16.56 5.70 -15.43
C GLY A 96 15.05 5.95 -15.47
N THR A 97 14.38 5.15 -16.31
CA THR A 97 12.94 5.20 -16.56
C THR A 97 12.29 3.86 -16.26
N ALA A 98 10.98 3.84 -16.02
CA ALA A 98 10.20 2.61 -15.88
C ALA A 98 8.72 2.86 -16.20
N GLY A 99 8.05 1.84 -16.75
CA GLY A 99 6.64 1.89 -17.10
C GLY A 99 6.36 2.55 -18.47
N PRO A 100 5.08 2.71 -18.83
CA PRO A 100 3.89 2.28 -18.08
C PRO A 100 3.69 0.77 -18.11
N THR A 101 3.04 0.24 -17.07
CA THR A 101 2.54 -1.13 -17.05
C THR A 101 1.03 -1.08 -16.87
N GLY A 102 0.29 -1.61 -17.83
CA GLY A 102 -1.18 -1.61 -17.82
C GLY A 102 -1.85 -0.35 -18.39
N PRO A 103 -3.18 -0.37 -18.47
CA PRO A 103 -4.00 0.72 -18.97
C PRO A 103 -4.16 1.84 -17.94
N GLY A 104 -4.63 3.01 -18.38
CA GLY A 104 -4.97 4.14 -17.54
C GLY A 104 -4.30 5.45 -17.97
N THR A 105 -4.69 6.53 -17.31
CA THR A 105 -4.08 7.85 -17.53
C THR A 105 -2.63 7.85 -17.05
N ARG A 106 -1.70 8.25 -17.92
CA ARG A 106 -0.27 8.29 -17.53
C ARG A 106 -0.03 9.33 -16.44
N MET A 107 0.53 8.87 -15.31
CA MET A 107 0.98 9.72 -14.22
C MET A 107 2.48 9.53 -14.04
N THR A 108 3.26 10.55 -14.45
CA THR A 108 4.72 10.50 -14.36
C THR A 108 5.20 10.83 -12.95
N TYR A 109 6.25 10.14 -12.48
CA TYR A 109 6.93 10.51 -11.25
C TYR A 109 8.45 10.54 -11.41
N ARG A 110 9.09 11.46 -10.67
CA ARG A 110 10.54 11.53 -10.52
C ARG A 110 10.90 11.03 -9.13
N LEU A 111 11.83 10.08 -9.06
CA LEU A 111 12.36 9.60 -7.79
C LEU A 111 13.62 10.39 -7.43
N GLU A 112 13.63 10.93 -6.21
CA GLU A 112 14.76 11.66 -5.66
C GLU A 112 15.12 11.10 -4.29
N ILE A 113 16.42 11.05 -3.99
CA ILE A 113 16.92 10.64 -2.67
C ILE A 113 17.82 11.75 -2.15
N GLU A 114 17.70 12.07 -0.86
CA GLU A 114 18.63 13.00 -0.23
C GLU A 114 20.07 12.44 -0.26
N GLY A 115 21.00 13.24 -0.72
CA GLY A 115 22.43 12.87 -0.76
C GLY A 115 23.00 12.58 0.63
N GLY A 116 23.97 11.68 0.71
CA GLY A 116 24.60 11.28 1.96
C GLY A 116 23.84 10.22 2.76
N LEU A 117 22.68 9.76 2.27
CA LEU A 117 22.00 8.60 2.86
C LEU A 117 22.61 7.30 2.33
N PRO A 118 22.83 6.28 3.19
CA PRO A 118 23.39 4.99 2.79
C PRO A 118 22.32 4.10 2.11
N LEU A 119 21.75 4.59 1.01
CA LEU A 119 20.68 3.92 0.26
C LEU A 119 21.11 3.66 -1.17
N ASP A 120 20.83 2.46 -1.67
CA ASP A 120 20.96 2.14 -3.09
C ASP A 120 19.75 2.68 -3.85
N GLY A 121 19.97 3.72 -4.65
CA GLY A 121 18.93 4.37 -5.45
C GLY A 121 18.27 3.43 -6.45
N ALA A 122 19.00 2.48 -7.03
CA ALA A 122 18.43 1.50 -7.96
C ALA A 122 17.50 0.51 -7.24
N ALA A 123 17.89 0.04 -6.06
CA ALA A 123 17.04 -0.83 -5.24
C ALA A 123 15.78 -0.10 -4.76
N VAL A 124 15.89 1.16 -4.33
CA VAL A 124 14.74 2.00 -3.97
C VAL A 124 13.81 2.18 -5.17
N ALA A 125 14.36 2.51 -6.34
CA ALA A 125 13.57 2.69 -7.56
C ALA A 125 12.81 1.41 -7.96
N ALA A 126 13.47 0.26 -7.85
CA ALA A 126 12.85 -1.02 -8.14
C ALA A 126 11.70 -1.34 -7.16
N GLN A 127 11.88 -1.08 -5.86
CA GLN A 127 10.84 -1.28 -4.84
C GLN A 127 9.64 -0.36 -5.07
N VAL A 128 9.88 0.94 -5.29
CA VAL A 128 8.82 1.92 -5.58
C VAL A 128 8.05 1.52 -6.83
N GLN A 129 8.75 1.16 -7.92
CA GLN A 129 8.10 0.77 -9.16
C GLN A 129 7.25 -0.50 -8.99
N ARG A 130 7.78 -1.53 -8.32
CA ARG A 130 6.99 -2.75 -8.03
C ARG A 130 5.72 -2.42 -7.25
N THR A 131 5.81 -1.55 -6.25
CA THR A 131 4.63 -1.15 -5.46
C THR A 131 3.60 -0.41 -6.31
N LEU A 132 4.03 0.57 -7.09
CA LEU A 132 3.11 1.38 -7.90
C LEU A 132 2.44 0.61 -9.04
N THR A 133 3.08 -0.48 -9.50
CA THR A 133 2.56 -1.31 -10.60
C THR A 133 1.95 -2.64 -10.15
N ASP A 134 1.90 -2.89 -8.85
CA ASP A 134 1.25 -4.08 -8.29
C ASP A 134 -0.27 -4.03 -8.56
N PRO A 135 -0.90 -5.14 -9.01
CA PRO A 135 -2.35 -5.17 -9.27
C PRO A 135 -3.22 -4.89 -8.04
N ARG A 136 -2.68 -5.00 -6.83
CA ARG A 136 -3.35 -4.62 -5.58
C ARG A 136 -3.24 -3.13 -5.26
N GLY A 137 -2.41 -2.40 -6.02
CA GLY A 137 -2.14 -0.97 -5.84
C GLY A 137 -3.22 -0.07 -6.43
N TRP A 138 -2.87 1.21 -6.57
CA TRP A 138 -3.78 2.25 -7.03
C TRP A 138 -4.12 2.20 -8.53
N GLN A 139 -3.27 1.59 -9.38
CA GLN A 139 -3.48 1.63 -10.83
C GLN A 139 -4.88 1.18 -11.28
N PRO A 140 -5.40 0.00 -10.86
CA PRO A 140 -6.73 -0.43 -11.30
C PRO A 140 -7.87 0.36 -10.64
N ILE A 141 -7.66 0.92 -9.45
CA ILE A 141 -8.68 1.67 -8.69
C ILE A 141 -8.86 3.06 -9.29
N GLU A 142 -7.75 3.75 -9.55
CA GLU A 142 -7.74 5.14 -10.02
C GLU A 142 -7.61 5.27 -11.55
N HIS A 143 -7.58 4.15 -12.26
CA HIS A 143 -7.37 4.13 -13.73
C HIS A 143 -6.14 4.94 -14.17
N VAL A 144 -5.04 4.82 -13.43
CA VAL A 144 -3.76 5.48 -13.71
C VAL A 144 -2.69 4.47 -14.11
N ALA A 145 -1.70 4.92 -14.88
CA ALA A 145 -0.52 4.16 -15.23
C ALA A 145 0.73 4.96 -14.80
N PHE A 146 1.41 4.48 -13.76
CA PHE A 146 2.59 5.16 -13.25
C PHE A 146 3.80 4.97 -14.15
N VAL A 147 4.51 6.06 -14.41
CA VAL A 147 5.70 6.10 -15.27
C VAL A 147 6.82 6.84 -14.57
N ARG A 148 7.94 6.16 -14.32
CA ARG A 148 9.13 6.82 -13.78
C ARG A 148 9.90 7.54 -14.88
N THR A 149 10.31 8.78 -14.62
CA THR A 149 11.15 9.61 -15.50
C THR A 149 12.17 10.39 -14.67
N PRO A 150 13.39 10.61 -15.16
CA PRO A 150 14.35 11.50 -14.51
C PRO A 150 14.09 12.99 -14.80
N GLY A 151 13.22 13.30 -15.77
CA GLY A 151 12.86 14.66 -16.18
C GLY A 151 11.64 15.23 -15.45
N PRO A 152 10.96 16.22 -16.05
CA PRO A 152 9.72 16.78 -15.52
C PRO A 152 8.67 15.70 -15.28
N ALA A 153 7.97 15.76 -14.16
CA ALA A 153 7.02 14.75 -13.73
C ALA A 153 5.77 15.38 -13.10
N SER A 154 4.67 14.62 -13.05
CA SER A 154 3.40 15.02 -12.43
C SER A 154 3.56 15.13 -10.90
N PHE A 155 4.48 14.38 -10.32
CA PHE A 155 4.84 14.49 -8.91
C PHE A 155 6.29 14.01 -8.67
N GLU A 156 6.84 14.40 -7.53
CA GLU A 156 8.14 13.98 -7.02
C GLU A 156 7.93 12.99 -5.89
N LEU A 157 8.58 11.83 -5.97
CA LEU A 157 8.67 10.87 -4.87
C LEU A 157 10.05 11.00 -4.25
N ILE A 158 10.10 11.46 -3.02
CA ILE A 158 11.34 11.86 -2.33
C ILE A 158 11.56 10.93 -1.15
N LEU A 159 12.77 10.39 -1.04
CA LEU A 159 13.21 9.64 0.14
C LEU A 159 14.28 10.46 0.86
N ALA A 160 13.99 10.89 2.08
CA ALA A 160 14.80 11.88 2.79
C ALA A 160 15.04 11.52 4.26
N SER A 161 16.09 12.10 4.86
CA SER A 161 16.37 12.00 6.29
C SER A 161 15.24 12.60 7.13
N PRO A 162 15.12 12.22 8.42
CA PRO A 162 14.13 12.79 9.34
C PRO A 162 14.06 14.32 9.31
N ALA A 163 15.21 15.00 9.42
CA ALA A 163 15.26 16.46 9.44
C ALA A 163 14.84 17.09 8.10
N MET A 164 15.14 16.45 6.97
CA MET A 164 14.68 16.95 5.68
C MET A 164 13.18 16.72 5.48
N VAL A 165 12.66 15.60 5.96
CA VAL A 165 11.20 15.33 5.95
C VAL A 165 10.45 16.41 6.74
N ASP A 166 10.86 16.73 7.98
CA ASP A 166 10.25 17.80 8.78
C ASP A 166 10.21 19.12 8.02
N ARG A 167 11.31 19.48 7.35
CA ARG A 167 11.38 20.71 6.56
C ARG A 167 10.48 20.69 5.32
N LEU A 168 10.46 19.59 4.57
CA LEU A 168 9.68 19.47 3.32
C LEU A 168 8.19 19.31 3.58
N CYS A 169 7.80 18.76 4.71
CA CYS A 169 6.41 18.55 5.11
C CYS A 169 5.78 19.79 5.78
N TYR A 170 6.58 20.78 6.18
CA TYR A 170 6.02 22.00 6.82
C TYR A 170 4.83 22.57 6.06
N PRO A 171 3.70 22.93 6.70
CA PRO A 171 3.51 23.12 8.15
C PRO A 171 3.08 21.84 8.93
N LEU A 172 3.06 20.66 8.33
CA LEU A 172 2.78 19.42 9.04
C LEU A 172 3.96 19.07 9.95
N ASP A 173 3.67 18.77 11.22
CA ASP A 173 4.66 18.28 12.15
C ASP A 173 4.81 16.77 12.00
N THR A 174 5.95 16.34 11.44
CA THR A 174 6.28 14.92 11.24
C THR A 174 7.14 14.34 12.35
N VAL A 175 7.60 15.19 13.29
CA VAL A 175 8.45 14.85 14.45
C VAL A 175 9.63 13.93 14.10
N GLY A 176 10.16 14.03 12.89
CA GLY A 176 11.21 13.16 12.38
C GLY A 176 10.81 11.69 12.22
N GLN A 177 9.53 11.36 12.30
CA GLN A 177 9.05 9.98 12.36
C GLN A 177 8.06 9.61 11.24
N LEU A 178 7.35 10.58 10.69
CA LEU A 178 6.30 10.34 9.70
C LEU A 178 6.77 10.68 8.29
N SER A 179 6.02 10.23 7.31
CA SER A 179 6.06 10.65 5.91
C SER A 179 4.93 11.62 5.64
N CYS A 180 4.88 12.26 4.48
CA CYS A 180 3.79 13.16 4.12
C CYS A 180 3.65 13.36 2.61
N ARG A 181 2.49 13.87 2.19
CA ARG A 181 2.31 14.52 0.91
C ARG A 181 2.23 16.04 1.10
N ASN A 182 3.01 16.81 0.35
CA ASN A 182 2.95 18.28 0.34
C ASN A 182 2.97 18.79 -1.12
N GLY A 183 1.84 19.30 -1.57
CA GLY A 183 1.65 19.69 -2.98
C GLY A 183 1.86 18.51 -3.94
N ASN A 184 2.80 18.64 -4.86
CA ASN A 184 3.18 17.59 -5.81
C ASN A 184 4.29 16.67 -5.29
N ARG A 185 4.67 16.78 -4.02
CA ARG A 185 5.73 15.97 -3.42
C ARG A 185 5.14 14.90 -2.51
N VAL A 186 5.54 13.67 -2.75
CA VAL A 186 5.34 12.50 -1.90
C VAL A 186 6.67 12.29 -1.17
N ILE A 187 6.71 12.54 0.12
CA ILE A 187 7.95 12.60 0.91
C ILE A 187 7.96 11.44 1.91
N LEU A 188 8.86 10.49 1.68
CA LEU A 188 9.03 9.29 2.50
C LEU A 188 10.20 9.46 3.47
N ASN A 189 10.00 9.09 4.72
CA ASN A 189 11.04 9.13 5.74
C ASN A 189 11.98 7.92 5.57
N ALA A 190 13.25 8.19 5.27
CA ALA A 190 14.27 7.18 5.04
C ALA A 190 14.51 6.29 6.27
N LYS A 191 14.38 6.82 7.48
CA LYS A 191 14.47 6.02 8.71
C LYS A 191 13.35 4.97 8.75
N ARG A 192 12.12 5.35 8.42
CA ARG A 192 11.01 4.40 8.32
C ARG A 192 11.20 3.40 7.17
N TRP A 193 11.77 3.83 6.07
CA TRP A 193 12.09 2.95 4.94
C TRP A 193 13.01 1.79 5.32
N VAL A 194 13.93 1.98 6.28
CA VAL A 194 14.87 0.93 6.72
C VAL A 194 14.44 0.21 7.99
N ASP A 195 13.75 0.89 8.92
CA ASP A 195 13.44 0.33 10.24
C ASP A 195 12.01 -0.23 10.34
N ALA A 196 11.08 0.22 9.48
CA ALA A 196 9.64 -0.01 9.63
C ALA A 196 9.07 0.49 10.97
N VAL A 197 7.99 -0.13 11.43
CA VAL A 197 7.36 0.02 12.75
C VAL A 197 7.16 -1.37 13.37
N PRO A 198 6.98 -1.49 14.69
CA PRO A 198 7.02 -2.78 15.38
C PRO A 198 6.08 -3.85 14.83
N TRP A 199 4.88 -3.49 14.40
CA TRP A 199 3.90 -4.44 13.86
C TRP A 199 4.16 -4.87 12.41
N TYR A 200 5.17 -4.30 11.75
CA TYR A 200 5.71 -4.76 10.48
C TYR A 200 7.06 -5.46 10.63
N ARG A 201 7.46 -5.86 11.86
CA ARG A 201 8.73 -6.58 12.10
C ARG A 201 8.79 -7.86 11.27
N GLY A 202 9.88 -8.04 10.52
CA GLY A 202 10.04 -9.16 9.59
C GLY A 202 9.33 -8.99 8.23
N HIS A 203 8.60 -7.87 8.04
CA HIS A 203 7.81 -7.56 6.84
C HIS A 203 8.18 -6.17 6.28
N LEU A 204 9.49 -5.90 6.15
CA LEU A 204 9.98 -4.58 5.75
C LEU A 204 9.49 -4.17 4.34
N ASP A 205 9.42 -5.10 3.40
CA ASP A 205 8.95 -4.79 2.05
C ASP A 205 7.45 -4.48 2.00
N ASP A 206 6.65 -5.13 2.86
CA ASP A 206 5.23 -4.77 3.03
C ASP A 206 5.09 -3.38 3.64
N TYR A 207 5.92 -3.03 4.62
CA TYR A 207 5.90 -1.68 5.18
C TYR A 207 6.30 -0.60 4.16
N ARG A 208 7.30 -0.87 3.33
CA ARG A 208 7.69 0.02 2.23
C ARG A 208 6.55 0.20 1.22
N ALA A 209 5.86 -0.89 0.89
CA ALA A 209 4.68 -0.84 0.05
C ALA A 209 3.57 0.01 0.70
N TYR A 210 3.32 -0.17 1.99
CA TYR A 210 2.41 0.68 2.75
C TYR A 210 2.78 2.16 2.65
N LEU A 211 4.05 2.53 2.94
CA LEU A 211 4.50 3.93 2.89
C LEU A 211 4.25 4.56 1.52
N VAL A 212 4.65 3.86 0.44
CA VAL A 212 4.45 4.36 -0.92
C VAL A 212 2.96 4.51 -1.24
N ASN A 213 2.16 3.48 -0.97
CA ASN A 213 0.72 3.52 -1.27
C ASN A 213 -0.02 4.56 -0.44
N HIS A 214 0.32 4.74 0.83
CA HIS A 214 -0.31 5.74 1.71
C HIS A 214 -0.06 7.17 1.21
N GLU A 215 1.19 7.54 0.97
CA GLU A 215 1.54 8.89 0.56
C GLU A 215 1.14 9.18 -0.90
N VAL A 216 1.20 8.17 -1.79
CA VAL A 216 0.66 8.28 -3.15
C VAL A 216 -0.87 8.35 -3.11
N GLY A 217 -1.55 7.66 -2.22
CA GLY A 217 -2.99 7.80 -1.98
C GLY A 217 -3.37 9.26 -1.68
N HIS A 218 -2.63 9.94 -0.82
CA HIS A 218 -2.81 11.38 -0.60
C HIS A 218 -2.56 12.22 -1.86
N ARG A 219 -1.61 11.82 -2.72
CA ARG A 219 -1.38 12.51 -4.00
C ARG A 219 -2.52 12.30 -4.98
N LEU A 220 -3.21 11.17 -4.90
CA LEU A 220 -4.41 10.84 -5.69
C LEU A 220 -5.69 11.47 -5.12
N GLY A 221 -5.65 12.05 -3.91
CA GLY A 221 -6.77 12.78 -3.31
C GLY A 221 -7.44 12.06 -2.14
N HIS A 222 -6.95 10.89 -1.75
CA HIS A 222 -7.48 10.14 -0.62
C HIS A 222 -7.13 10.79 0.72
N ALA A 223 -8.10 10.90 1.60
CA ALA A 223 -7.93 11.33 2.99
C ALA A 223 -7.59 10.14 3.90
N HIS A 224 -7.18 10.43 5.15
CA HIS A 224 -7.02 9.39 6.16
C HIS A 224 -8.34 8.68 6.44
N GLU A 225 -8.23 7.40 6.74
CA GLU A 225 -9.33 6.52 7.13
C GLU A 225 -9.14 6.00 8.56
N GLY A 226 -10.21 5.51 9.16
CA GLY A 226 -10.20 4.80 10.44
C GLY A 226 -10.15 3.28 10.26
N CYS A 227 -9.85 2.57 11.33
CA CYS A 227 -9.99 1.11 11.37
C CYS A 227 -11.49 0.74 11.37
N PRO A 228 -11.97 -0.08 10.42
CA PRO A 228 -13.39 -0.40 10.32
C PRO A 228 -13.88 -1.33 11.44
N ALA A 229 -13.03 -2.25 11.90
CA ALA A 229 -13.33 -3.16 13.00
C ALA A 229 -12.04 -3.76 13.58
N PRO A 230 -12.00 -4.12 14.87
CA PRO A 230 -10.85 -4.81 15.47
C PRO A 230 -10.49 -6.09 14.71
N GLY A 231 -9.21 -6.25 14.37
CA GLY A 231 -8.68 -7.39 13.63
C GLY A 231 -8.92 -7.37 12.12
N ALA A 232 -9.75 -6.47 11.60
CA ALA A 232 -9.90 -6.30 10.15
C ALA A 232 -8.59 -5.77 9.52
N PRO A 233 -8.29 -6.07 8.25
CA PRO A 233 -7.21 -5.42 7.54
C PRO A 233 -7.38 -3.90 7.55
N ALA A 234 -6.33 -3.15 7.89
CA ALA A 234 -6.38 -1.70 7.87
C ALA A 234 -6.57 -1.20 6.43
N PRO A 235 -7.52 -0.29 6.13
CA PRO A 235 -7.43 0.49 4.90
C PRO A 235 -6.03 1.09 4.76
N VAL A 236 -5.50 1.14 3.55
CA VAL A 236 -4.13 1.66 3.35
C VAL A 236 -3.98 3.12 3.81
N MET A 237 -5.08 3.87 3.81
CA MET A 237 -5.13 5.26 4.28
C MET A 237 -5.25 5.41 5.81
N VAL A 238 -5.25 4.32 6.58
CA VAL A 238 -5.02 4.37 8.04
C VAL A 238 -3.58 4.76 8.30
N GLN A 239 -3.33 5.66 9.26
CA GLN A 239 -1.98 6.10 9.62
C GLN A 239 -1.19 4.99 10.37
N GLN A 240 -0.91 3.88 9.68
CA GLN A 240 -0.27 2.71 10.27
C GLN A 240 1.16 2.98 10.77
N SER A 241 1.80 4.07 10.34
CA SER A 241 3.08 4.50 10.95
C SER A 241 2.92 5.03 12.37
N LYS A 242 1.71 5.38 12.81
CA LYS A 242 1.40 5.82 14.18
C LYS A 242 0.80 4.71 15.02
N SER A 243 -0.22 4.04 14.49
CA SER A 243 -0.97 2.99 15.17
C SER A 243 -1.80 2.20 14.16
N LEU A 244 -2.12 0.95 14.49
CA LEU A 244 -3.11 0.16 13.74
C LEU A 244 -4.56 0.44 14.18
N TYR A 245 -4.77 1.13 15.28
CA TYR A 245 -6.11 1.44 15.84
C TYR A 245 -6.99 0.20 16.00
N GLY A 246 -6.38 -0.96 16.28
CA GLY A 246 -7.05 -2.24 16.43
C GLY A 246 -7.14 -3.10 15.17
N CYS A 247 -6.77 -2.58 14.00
CA CYS A 247 -6.71 -3.34 12.75
C CYS A 247 -5.49 -4.27 12.67
N ALA A 248 -5.52 -5.19 11.72
CA ALA A 248 -4.33 -5.90 11.23
C ALA A 248 -3.56 -5.04 10.20
N PRO A 249 -2.22 -5.17 10.09
CA PRO A 249 -1.44 -4.44 9.08
C PRO A 249 -1.90 -4.77 7.65
N ASN A 250 -1.91 -3.77 6.77
CA ASN A 250 -2.18 -3.96 5.36
C ASN A 250 -1.47 -2.87 4.53
N SER A 251 -0.86 -3.28 3.43
CA SER A 251 -0.04 -2.42 2.59
C SER A 251 -0.71 -1.97 1.29
N TRP A 252 -1.92 -2.46 1.01
CA TRP A 252 -2.52 -2.35 -0.31
C TRP A 252 -3.88 -1.64 -0.30
N PRO A 253 -4.14 -0.78 -1.32
CA PRO A 253 -5.46 -0.16 -1.51
C PRO A 253 -6.58 -1.17 -1.72
N SER A 254 -6.36 -2.20 -2.57
CA SER A 254 -7.32 -3.28 -2.69
C SER A 254 -7.12 -4.25 -1.53
N ILE A 255 -8.08 -4.27 -0.64
CA ILE A 255 -8.18 -5.30 0.40
C ILE A 255 -8.83 -6.51 -0.29
N ALA A 256 -8.08 -7.60 -0.46
CA ALA A 256 -8.69 -8.85 -0.92
C ALA A 256 -9.76 -9.25 0.10
N ALA A 257 -10.99 -9.39 -0.37
CA ALA A 257 -12.12 -9.85 0.43
C ALA A 257 -11.93 -11.32 0.81
#